data_004ba4784382c57affe641aa79bef48b
#
_entry.id   004ba4784382c57affe641aa79bef48b
#
_cell.length_a   1.000
_cell.length_b   1.000
_cell.length_c   1.000
_cell.angle_alpha   90.00
_cell.angle_beta   90.00
_cell.angle_gamma   90.00
#
_symmetry.space_group_name_H-M   'P 1'
#
loop_
_entity.id
_entity.type
_entity.pdbx_description
1 polymer ?
#
loop_
_entity_poly.entity_id
_entity_poly.type
_entity_poly.pdbx_seq_one_letter_code
_entity_poly.pdbx_strand_id
1 'polypeptide(L)'
;MAPAVKTRCDLVTCAAACLALLAGCGSKTGLYTPEFDGGVDAGVDAGPPPRPCVVAPIDAGEVTAELDIPASLAVIDLLFLIDSTGSMRDEIDAVRSRLRERVVPGVRAAIPDAAFGVALFGEFPVAPHGGPDVRAYELRSPITTDVTRVEAALDETPTWGNRDDPEAAIEGLFQVATGAGYGDTTTPGFIPASTGCPRGGFGGVCFRDDALPIVMLITDAPMHNGPPGVDPDDPYEFTPAPATYAETIEAVTRLDILIVPLAARDPGRGGPIPHLRQLARDTGSLDASGEPLLFDIGSRGDRIGDEIVGAVQFIASDVPLDVDAIAEDVPGDGVDAGEVLRGVVAVSAAPPENVDRIEGDTFFGVVPGTRLTFGVVVDASGLEPSPERRVFPARIFFRASGRSRLEVRELDIVVPGEDGVGCADGA
;
A
#
# COMPACT_ATOMS: atom_id res chain seq x y z
N MET A 1 40.51 45.26 35.95
CA MET A 1 39.93 45.61 37.26
C MET A 1 38.85 44.59 37.53
N ALA A 2 39.11 43.80 38.56
CA ALA A 2 38.32 42.71 39.05
C ALA A 2 37.08 43.17 39.85
N PRO A 3 36.32 42.28 40.52
CA PRO A 3 36.33 40.81 40.51
C PRO A 3 34.97 40.11 40.47
N ALA A 4 35.07 38.80 40.39
CA ALA A 4 34.07 37.79 40.61
C ALA A 4 33.49 37.77 42.04
N VAL A 5 32.24 37.28 42.19
CA VAL A 5 31.76 36.66 43.41
C VAL A 5 31.04 35.34 43.07
N LYS A 6 31.66 34.23 43.43
CA LYS A 6 31.06 32.91 43.66
C LYS A 6 30.30 32.94 44.95
N THR A 7 29.12 32.35 45.01
CA THR A 7 28.54 31.87 46.26
C THR A 7 28.01 30.46 46.09
N ARG A 8 28.72 29.53 46.70
CA ARG A 8 28.22 28.19 47.05
C ARG A 8 27.24 28.32 48.18
N CYS A 9 26.22 27.49 48.19
CA CYS A 9 25.53 27.16 49.41
C CYS A 9 25.36 25.63 49.49
N ASP A 10 25.94 25.10 50.56
CA ASP A 10 26.00 23.70 50.93
C ASP A 10 24.72 23.17 51.54
N LEU A 11 24.58 21.85 51.47
CA LEU A 11 23.63 21.03 52.23
C LEU A 11 23.60 21.38 53.69
N VAL A 12 22.44 21.25 54.35
CA VAL A 12 22.18 20.43 55.52
C VAL A 12 20.77 20.71 56.08
N THR A 13 19.99 19.63 56.19
CA THR A 13 18.94 19.29 57.14
C THR A 13 17.89 20.33 57.58
N CYS A 14 16.63 19.97 57.32
CA CYS A 14 15.60 19.98 58.37
C CYS A 14 14.49 18.96 58.03
N ALA A 15 14.45 17.90 58.83
CA ALA A 15 13.28 17.04 58.99
C ALA A 15 12.44 17.64 60.12
N ALA A 16 11.15 17.71 59.93
CA ALA A 16 10.09 17.33 60.89
C ALA A 16 8.77 18.01 60.61
N ALA A 17 7.80 17.17 60.44
CA ALA A 17 6.42 17.25 60.90
C ALA A 17 5.51 18.45 60.48
N CYS A 18 4.57 18.12 59.61
CA CYS A 18 3.16 18.44 59.86
C CYS A 18 2.23 17.41 59.22
N LEU A 19 1.56 16.67 60.10
CA LEU A 19 0.49 15.74 59.79
C LEU A 19 -0.82 16.54 59.68
N ALA A 20 -1.72 16.03 58.85
CA ALA A 20 -3.16 16.27 58.77
C ALA A 20 -3.66 17.49 57.99
N LEU A 21 -4.25 17.17 56.83
CA LEU A 21 -5.71 17.11 56.67
C LEU A 21 -6.06 16.66 55.25
N LEU A 22 -6.59 15.46 55.18
CA LEU A 22 -7.24 14.89 54.03
C LEU A 22 -8.59 15.56 53.80
N ALA A 23 -8.82 16.15 52.65
CA ALA A 23 -10.15 16.28 52.08
C ALA A 23 -10.04 15.92 50.61
N GLY A 24 -10.67 14.81 50.22
CA GLY A 24 -10.55 14.16 48.96
C GLY A 24 -11.23 14.90 47.82
N CYS A 25 -10.60 14.81 46.67
CA CYS A 25 -11.27 14.80 45.36
C CYS A 25 -10.82 13.57 44.62
N GLY A 26 -11.53 12.48 44.78
CA GLY A 26 -11.35 11.27 44.03
C GLY A 26 -11.92 11.45 42.61
N SER A 27 -11.07 11.61 41.61
CA SER A 27 -11.46 11.33 40.24
C SER A 27 -11.46 9.81 40.07
N LYS A 28 -12.63 9.21 40.07
CA LYS A 28 -12.84 7.82 39.69
C LYS A 28 -12.71 7.73 38.18
N THR A 29 -11.56 7.34 37.67
CA THR A 29 -11.45 6.65 36.39
C THR A 29 -11.85 5.20 36.63
N GLY A 30 -13.14 4.94 36.63
CA GLY A 30 -13.68 3.59 36.63
C GLY A 30 -13.56 3.03 35.25
N LEU A 31 -12.58 2.12 35.03
CA LEU A 31 -12.74 1.12 33.99
C LEU A 31 -14.02 0.33 34.33
N TYR A 32 -15.02 0.52 33.50
CA TYR A 32 -16.22 -0.32 33.51
C TYR A 32 -15.83 -1.65 32.87
N THR A 33 -15.56 -2.66 33.67
CA THR A 33 -15.61 -4.06 33.25
C THR A 33 -17.07 -4.49 33.38
N PRO A 34 -17.77 -4.81 32.27
CA PRO A 34 -19.08 -5.42 32.42
C PRO A 34 -18.89 -6.82 33.04
N GLU A 35 -19.43 -7.06 34.20
CA GLU A 35 -19.68 -8.41 34.70
C GLU A 35 -20.63 -9.09 33.72
N PHE A 36 -20.12 -10.14 33.06
CA PHE A 36 -20.96 -11.05 32.29
C PHE A 36 -21.80 -11.83 33.27
N ASP A 37 -23.02 -11.40 33.48
CA ASP A 37 -24.07 -12.20 34.09
C ASP A 37 -24.50 -13.25 33.05
N GLY A 38 -24.30 -14.52 33.38
CA GLY A 38 -24.49 -15.65 32.46
C GLY A 38 -25.99 -15.96 32.22
N GLY A 39 -26.71 -15.00 31.67
CA GLY A 39 -28.02 -15.23 31.08
C GLY A 39 -27.82 -15.74 29.64
N VAL A 40 -28.09 -17.01 29.38
CA VAL A 40 -28.31 -17.52 28.04
C VAL A 40 -29.59 -16.91 27.47
N ASP A 41 -29.49 -15.68 26.97
CA ASP A 41 -30.45 -15.21 26.00
C ASP A 41 -30.16 -15.93 24.71
N ALA A 42 -31.14 -16.72 24.26
CA ALA A 42 -31.14 -17.26 22.91
C ALA A 42 -31.04 -16.08 21.94
N GLY A 43 -29.82 -15.77 21.49
CA GLY A 43 -29.57 -14.74 20.52
C GLY A 43 -30.43 -15.04 19.29
N VAL A 44 -31.39 -14.18 19.04
CA VAL A 44 -32.00 -14.05 17.73
C VAL A 44 -30.81 -13.80 16.82
N ASP A 45 -30.53 -14.77 15.93
CA ASP A 45 -29.53 -14.64 14.89
C ASP A 45 -29.94 -13.39 14.08
N ALA A 46 -29.34 -12.26 14.40
CA ALA A 46 -29.53 -11.05 13.63
C ALA A 46 -28.89 -11.36 12.28
N GLY A 47 -29.72 -11.71 11.30
CA GLY A 47 -29.27 -11.94 9.92
C GLY A 47 -28.36 -10.79 9.47
N PRO A 48 -27.62 -10.98 8.37
CA PRO A 48 -26.75 -9.93 7.85
C PRO A 48 -27.56 -8.63 7.74
N PRO A 49 -26.91 -7.46 7.99
CA PRO A 49 -27.61 -6.17 7.89
C PRO A 49 -28.27 -6.06 6.52
N PRO A 50 -29.48 -5.47 6.44
CA PRO A 50 -30.18 -5.33 5.18
C PRO A 50 -29.30 -4.63 4.16
N ARG A 51 -29.31 -5.12 2.91
CA ARG A 51 -28.57 -4.50 1.82
C ARG A 51 -29.15 -3.12 1.52
N PRO A 52 -28.31 -2.11 1.20
CA PRO A 52 -28.80 -0.88 0.59
C PRO A 52 -29.70 -1.20 -0.59
N CYS A 53 -30.75 -0.43 -0.78
CA CYS A 53 -31.75 -0.69 -1.78
C CYS A 53 -32.11 0.60 -2.52
N VAL A 54 -32.24 0.51 -3.85
CA VAL A 54 -32.73 1.60 -4.70
C VAL A 54 -33.98 1.16 -5.45
N VAL A 55 -35.00 2.02 -5.47
CA VAL A 55 -36.22 1.77 -6.24
C VAL A 55 -36.09 2.40 -7.63
N ALA A 56 -36.24 1.60 -8.68
CA ALA A 56 -36.18 2.00 -10.08
C ALA A 56 -37.53 1.73 -10.78
N PRO A 57 -38.54 2.64 -10.72
CA PRO A 57 -39.80 2.47 -11.42
C PRO A 57 -39.59 2.51 -12.94
N ILE A 58 -40.34 1.71 -13.69
CA ILE A 58 -40.22 1.59 -15.16
C ILE A 58 -40.48 2.94 -15.87
N ASP A 59 -41.34 3.77 -15.31
CA ASP A 59 -41.74 5.07 -15.88
C ASP A 59 -40.90 6.26 -15.36
N ALA A 60 -39.99 6.03 -14.46
CA ALA A 60 -39.18 7.09 -13.86
C ALA A 60 -37.98 7.53 -14.74
N GLY A 61 -37.57 6.68 -15.69
CA GLY A 61 -36.30 6.86 -16.40
C GLY A 61 -35.09 6.60 -15.49
N GLU A 62 -33.99 7.34 -15.68
CA GLU A 62 -32.79 7.19 -14.84
C GLU A 62 -33.06 7.66 -13.42
N VAL A 63 -32.66 6.81 -12.47
CA VAL A 63 -32.65 7.09 -11.03
C VAL A 63 -31.22 6.93 -10.51
N THR A 64 -30.76 7.80 -9.62
CA THR A 64 -29.44 7.73 -9.01
C THR A 64 -29.55 7.45 -7.52
N ALA A 65 -28.89 6.40 -7.04
CA ALA A 65 -28.73 6.11 -5.63
C ALA A 65 -27.33 6.55 -5.16
N GLU A 66 -27.25 7.36 -4.13
CA GLU A 66 -25.97 7.82 -3.59
C GLU A 66 -25.42 6.84 -2.56
N LEU A 67 -24.12 6.56 -2.66
CA LEU A 67 -23.35 5.73 -1.73
C LEU A 67 -22.14 6.51 -1.24
N ASP A 68 -22.02 6.63 0.08
CA ASP A 68 -20.87 7.25 0.73
C ASP A 68 -19.85 6.20 1.16
N ILE A 69 -18.58 6.43 0.84
CA ILE A 69 -17.45 5.62 1.31
C ILE A 69 -16.33 6.49 1.86
N PRO A 70 -15.54 6.02 2.82
CA PRO A 70 -14.25 6.62 3.13
C PRO A 70 -13.21 6.18 2.10
N ALA A 71 -12.37 7.08 1.61
CA ALA A 71 -11.21 6.74 0.78
C ALA A 71 -10.11 6.15 1.68
N SER A 72 -10.24 4.88 2.06
CA SER A 72 -9.32 4.20 2.96
C SER A 72 -8.76 2.95 2.29
N LEU A 73 -7.43 2.84 2.23
CA LEU A 73 -6.77 1.64 1.72
C LEU A 73 -7.13 0.43 2.57
N ALA A 74 -7.61 -0.62 1.92
CA ALA A 74 -8.00 -1.87 2.58
C ALA A 74 -7.03 -3.01 2.31
N VAL A 75 -6.34 -3.00 1.15
CA VAL A 75 -5.51 -4.11 0.68
C VAL A 75 -4.21 -3.56 0.09
N ILE A 76 -3.06 -4.06 0.57
CA ILE A 76 -1.73 -3.73 0.03
C ILE A 76 -0.87 -4.97 -0.16
N ASP A 77 0.05 -4.88 -1.12
CA ASP A 77 1.15 -5.82 -1.30
C ASP A 77 2.47 -5.09 -1.12
N LEU A 78 3.27 -5.52 -0.16
CA LEU A 78 4.52 -4.90 0.21
C LEU A 78 5.69 -5.79 -0.17
N LEU A 79 6.42 -5.42 -1.23
CA LEU A 79 7.65 -6.08 -1.62
C LEU A 79 8.85 -5.38 -0.99
N PHE A 80 9.69 -6.12 -0.29
CA PHE A 80 11.01 -5.68 0.10
C PHE A 80 12.00 -5.99 -1.03
N LEU A 81 12.45 -4.97 -1.76
CA LEU A 81 13.51 -5.07 -2.76
C LEU A 81 14.80 -4.56 -2.10
N ILE A 82 15.66 -5.50 -1.71
CA ILE A 82 16.77 -5.25 -0.80
C ILE A 82 18.08 -5.36 -1.58
N ASP A 83 18.88 -4.31 -1.48
CA ASP A 83 20.28 -4.36 -1.83
C ASP A 83 20.98 -5.40 -0.95
N SER A 84 21.57 -6.40 -1.59
CA SER A 84 22.21 -7.54 -0.91
C SER A 84 23.74 -7.51 -1.03
N THR A 85 24.31 -6.33 -1.27
CA THR A 85 25.75 -6.13 -1.30
C THR A 85 26.35 -6.11 0.11
N GLY A 86 27.66 -6.22 0.19
CA GLY A 86 28.36 -6.43 1.48
C GLY A 86 28.22 -5.28 2.47
N SER A 87 27.99 -4.06 1.99
CA SER A 87 27.74 -2.86 2.80
C SER A 87 26.43 -2.94 3.58
N MET A 88 25.41 -3.61 3.03
CA MET A 88 24.04 -3.71 3.56
C MET A 88 23.82 -4.80 4.63
N ARG A 89 24.90 -5.39 5.14
CA ARG A 89 24.80 -6.51 6.12
C ARG A 89 24.01 -6.16 7.37
N ASP A 90 24.26 -4.99 7.94
CA ASP A 90 23.63 -4.55 9.19
C ASP A 90 22.13 -4.24 8.94
N GLU A 91 21.79 -3.69 7.77
CA GLU A 91 20.43 -3.39 7.32
C GLU A 91 19.63 -4.67 7.10
N ILE A 92 20.21 -5.67 6.43
CA ILE A 92 19.59 -6.99 6.21
C ILE A 92 19.28 -7.66 7.55
N ASP A 93 20.24 -7.65 8.48
CA ASP A 93 20.06 -8.20 9.83
C ASP A 93 18.98 -7.44 10.60
N ALA A 94 18.88 -6.12 10.42
CA ALA A 94 17.85 -5.29 11.02
C ALA A 94 16.45 -5.59 10.46
N VAL A 95 16.30 -5.73 9.12
CA VAL A 95 15.01 -6.15 8.51
C VAL A 95 14.60 -7.52 9.04
N ARG A 96 15.52 -8.50 9.00
CA ARG A 96 15.30 -9.86 9.47
C ARG A 96 14.81 -9.91 10.92
N SER A 97 15.48 -9.17 11.81
CA SER A 97 15.15 -9.17 13.24
C SER A 97 13.84 -8.43 13.55
N ARG A 98 13.44 -7.44 12.72
CA ARG A 98 12.28 -6.58 12.99
C ARG A 98 10.99 -7.00 12.26
N LEU A 99 11.09 -7.88 11.24
CA LEU A 99 9.94 -8.21 10.40
C LEU A 99 8.74 -8.70 11.23
N ARG A 100 8.92 -9.76 12.02
CA ARG A 100 7.84 -10.38 12.79
C ARG A 100 7.35 -9.52 13.97
N GLU A 101 8.30 -8.92 14.69
CA GLU A 101 7.98 -8.24 15.94
C GLU A 101 7.44 -6.82 15.74
N ARG A 102 7.85 -6.15 14.67
CA ARG A 102 7.56 -4.74 14.45
C ARG A 102 6.85 -4.46 13.13
N VAL A 103 7.42 -4.91 12.00
CA VAL A 103 6.96 -4.53 10.67
C VAL A 103 5.58 -5.12 10.38
N VAL A 104 5.42 -6.44 10.44
CA VAL A 104 4.14 -7.09 10.12
C VAL A 104 3.00 -6.63 11.01
N PRO A 105 3.14 -6.59 12.37
CA PRO A 105 2.07 -6.09 13.23
C PRO A 105 1.75 -4.61 12.97
N GLY A 106 2.78 -3.77 12.77
CA GLY A 106 2.59 -2.33 12.53
C GLY A 106 1.91 -2.05 11.19
N VAL A 107 2.30 -2.74 10.12
CA VAL A 107 1.68 -2.65 8.80
C VAL A 107 0.22 -3.11 8.86
N ARG A 108 -0.05 -4.28 9.46
CA ARG A 108 -1.42 -4.81 9.58
C ARG A 108 -2.33 -4.04 10.53
N ALA A 109 -1.75 -3.27 11.45
CA ALA A 109 -2.52 -2.34 12.27
C ALA A 109 -3.00 -1.13 11.46
N ALA A 110 -2.23 -0.69 10.45
CA ALA A 110 -2.62 0.37 9.53
C ALA A 110 -3.54 -0.18 8.41
N ILE A 111 -3.16 -1.28 7.78
CA ILE A 111 -3.90 -1.91 6.68
C ILE A 111 -3.96 -3.42 6.95
N PRO A 112 -5.13 -3.93 7.41
CA PRO A 112 -5.25 -5.32 7.89
C PRO A 112 -4.96 -6.40 6.84
N ASP A 113 -5.34 -6.17 5.57
CA ASP A 113 -5.10 -7.10 4.47
C ASP A 113 -3.79 -6.75 3.75
N ALA A 114 -2.67 -6.99 4.43
CA ALA A 114 -1.33 -6.80 3.88
C ALA A 114 -0.68 -8.16 3.58
N ALA A 115 -0.14 -8.31 2.35
CA ALA A 115 0.75 -9.40 1.96
C ALA A 115 2.18 -8.87 1.75
N PHE A 116 3.15 -9.77 1.81
CA PHE A 116 4.57 -9.41 1.80
C PHE A 116 5.35 -10.28 0.84
N GLY A 117 6.41 -9.74 0.25
CA GLY A 117 7.36 -10.46 -0.58
C GLY A 117 8.78 -9.98 -0.36
N VAL A 118 9.76 -10.74 -0.89
CA VAL A 118 11.19 -10.40 -0.79
C VAL A 118 11.86 -10.68 -2.12
N ALA A 119 12.54 -9.69 -2.65
CA ALA A 119 13.47 -9.81 -3.75
C ALA A 119 14.79 -9.11 -3.39
N LEU A 120 15.87 -9.57 -3.97
CA LEU A 120 17.21 -9.05 -3.75
C LEU A 120 17.75 -8.50 -5.06
N PHE A 121 18.58 -7.48 -4.94
CA PHE A 121 19.46 -7.07 -6.02
C PHE A 121 20.87 -6.86 -5.48
N GLY A 122 21.84 -6.85 -6.33
CA GLY A 122 23.21 -6.50 -6.07
C GLY A 122 23.80 -5.98 -7.37
N GLU A 123 24.71 -6.74 -8.01
CA GLU A 123 25.37 -6.28 -9.21
C GLU A 123 25.45 -7.40 -10.28
N PHE A 124 25.69 -7.04 -11.53
CA PHE A 124 26.00 -8.01 -12.58
C PHE A 124 27.40 -8.61 -12.39
N PRO A 125 27.56 -9.94 -12.55
CA PRO A 125 28.85 -10.60 -12.41
C PRO A 125 29.74 -10.36 -13.65
N VAL A 126 29.87 -9.11 -14.07
CA VAL A 126 30.62 -8.64 -15.24
C VAL A 126 31.64 -7.60 -14.77
N ALA A 127 32.93 -7.80 -15.11
CA ALA A 127 33.96 -6.83 -14.77
C ALA A 127 33.73 -5.49 -15.54
N PRO A 128 33.90 -4.32 -14.91
CA PRO A 128 34.50 -4.10 -13.59
C PRO A 128 33.53 -4.23 -12.42
N HIS A 129 32.22 -4.32 -12.64
CA HIS A 129 31.14 -4.16 -11.68
C HIS A 129 31.10 -5.24 -10.60
N GLY A 130 30.77 -6.49 -10.93
CA GLY A 130 30.58 -7.54 -9.93
C GLY A 130 31.58 -8.69 -10.01
N GLY A 131 31.64 -9.47 -8.92
CA GLY A 131 32.32 -10.75 -8.84
C GLY A 131 31.45 -11.91 -9.36
N PRO A 132 32.00 -13.14 -9.46
CA PRO A 132 31.26 -14.28 -10.05
C PRO A 132 30.06 -14.74 -9.20
N ASP A 133 30.01 -14.38 -7.93
CA ASP A 133 29.00 -14.85 -6.99
C ASP A 133 27.86 -13.82 -6.76
N VAL A 134 28.00 -12.61 -7.33
CA VAL A 134 26.98 -11.56 -7.20
C VAL A 134 25.85 -11.79 -8.22
N ARG A 135 24.67 -11.29 -7.91
CA ARG A 135 23.49 -11.36 -8.78
C ARG A 135 22.85 -9.99 -8.91
N ALA A 136 22.47 -9.63 -10.14
CA ALA A 136 21.74 -8.39 -10.39
C ALA A 136 20.33 -8.43 -9.83
N TYR A 137 19.70 -9.61 -9.79
CA TYR A 137 18.37 -9.80 -9.21
C TYR A 137 18.14 -11.26 -8.79
N GLU A 138 17.39 -11.43 -7.68
CA GLU A 138 16.91 -12.73 -7.23
C GLU A 138 15.58 -12.60 -6.49
N LEU A 139 14.51 -13.21 -7.01
CA LEU A 139 13.24 -13.32 -6.29
C LEU A 139 13.35 -14.42 -5.21
N ARG A 140 13.25 -14.02 -3.93
CA ARG A 140 13.33 -14.95 -2.77
C ARG A 140 11.97 -15.46 -2.35
N SER A 141 10.97 -14.58 -2.32
CA SER A 141 9.58 -14.92 -2.00
C SER A 141 8.66 -14.03 -2.84
N PRO A 142 7.84 -14.57 -3.71
CA PRO A 142 6.75 -13.79 -4.31
C PRO A 142 5.79 -13.31 -3.21
N ILE A 143 4.92 -12.38 -3.56
CA ILE A 143 3.92 -11.83 -2.64
C ILE A 143 3.08 -12.97 -2.02
N THR A 144 2.95 -12.94 -0.70
CA THR A 144 2.21 -13.94 0.08
C THR A 144 1.70 -13.36 1.40
N THR A 145 0.57 -13.85 1.87
CA THR A 145 0.05 -13.57 3.22
C THR A 145 0.71 -14.44 4.31
N ASP A 146 1.46 -15.49 3.88
CA ASP A 146 2.21 -16.38 4.77
C ASP A 146 3.55 -15.75 5.18
N VAL A 147 3.54 -15.06 6.30
CA VAL A 147 4.71 -14.37 6.85
C VAL A 147 5.89 -15.32 7.13
N THR A 148 5.62 -16.59 7.41
CA THR A 148 6.69 -17.58 7.68
C THR A 148 7.57 -17.82 6.45
N ARG A 149 6.99 -17.76 5.23
CA ARG A 149 7.75 -17.84 3.98
C ARG A 149 8.63 -16.62 3.78
N VAL A 150 8.09 -15.44 4.11
CA VAL A 150 8.83 -14.18 3.99
C VAL A 150 10.03 -14.17 4.95
N GLU A 151 9.84 -14.65 6.19
CA GLU A 151 10.92 -14.80 7.17
C GLU A 151 12.00 -15.78 6.69
N ALA A 152 11.61 -16.95 6.22
CA ALA A 152 12.56 -17.92 5.69
C ALA A 152 13.37 -17.35 4.51
N ALA A 153 12.73 -16.55 3.64
CA ALA A 153 13.40 -15.87 2.54
C ALA A 153 14.43 -14.85 3.02
N LEU A 154 14.12 -14.11 4.10
CA LEU A 154 15.04 -13.15 4.72
C LEU A 154 16.19 -13.87 5.48
N ASP A 155 15.89 -14.94 6.20
CA ASP A 155 16.91 -15.70 6.95
C ASP A 155 17.99 -16.29 6.03
N GLU A 156 17.61 -16.65 4.81
CA GLU A 156 18.51 -17.18 3.80
C GLU A 156 19.12 -16.10 2.88
N THR A 157 18.90 -14.81 3.16
CA THR A 157 19.42 -13.71 2.33
C THR A 157 20.95 -13.66 2.43
N PRO A 158 21.67 -13.83 1.32
CA PRO A 158 23.12 -13.70 1.30
C PRO A 158 23.56 -12.23 1.33
N THR A 159 24.82 -11.99 1.59
CA THR A 159 25.48 -10.73 1.24
C THR A 159 26.51 -11.01 0.16
N TRP A 160 26.41 -10.31 -0.96
CA TRP A 160 27.30 -10.50 -2.11
C TRP A 160 28.45 -9.49 -2.11
N GLY A 161 29.59 -9.88 -2.66
CA GLY A 161 30.70 -8.97 -2.89
C GLY A 161 30.54 -8.25 -4.22
N ASN A 162 30.41 -6.94 -4.20
CA ASN A 162 30.51 -6.06 -5.36
C ASN A 162 31.94 -5.50 -5.54
N ARG A 163 32.19 -4.75 -6.62
CA ARG A 163 33.51 -4.17 -6.93
C ARG A 163 33.45 -2.68 -7.22
N ASP A 164 32.29 -2.15 -7.41
CA ASP A 164 32.01 -0.73 -7.58
C ASP A 164 30.80 -0.28 -6.76
N ASP A 165 30.37 0.94 -6.90
CA ASP A 165 29.49 1.59 -5.96
C ASP A 165 28.16 2.11 -6.53
N PRO A 166 27.84 2.15 -7.80
CA PRO A 166 26.47 1.96 -8.24
C PRO A 166 26.09 0.48 -8.25
N GLU A 167 24.79 0.19 -8.01
CA GLU A 167 24.25 -1.16 -7.94
C GLU A 167 23.09 -1.37 -8.92
N ALA A 168 22.70 -2.63 -9.16
CA ALA A 168 21.69 -2.99 -10.19
C ALA A 168 20.23 -2.77 -9.77
N ALA A 169 19.92 -1.72 -9.01
CA ALA A 169 18.55 -1.46 -8.54
C ALA A 169 17.54 -1.26 -9.68
N ILE A 170 17.96 -0.65 -10.79
CA ILE A 170 17.11 -0.44 -11.98
C ILE A 170 16.71 -1.76 -12.61
N GLU A 171 17.66 -2.69 -12.78
CA GLU A 171 17.35 -4.05 -13.23
C GLU A 171 16.42 -4.76 -12.25
N GLY A 172 16.68 -4.63 -10.94
CA GLY A 172 15.82 -5.18 -9.88
C GLY A 172 14.36 -4.72 -10.01
N LEU A 173 14.13 -3.43 -10.15
CA LEU A 173 12.79 -2.84 -10.33
C LEU A 173 12.14 -3.31 -11.64
N PHE A 174 12.92 -3.38 -12.74
CA PHE A 174 12.41 -3.90 -14.02
C PHE A 174 11.93 -5.34 -13.89
N GLN A 175 12.70 -6.19 -13.22
CA GLN A 175 12.32 -7.59 -13.00
C GLN A 175 11.10 -7.71 -12.05
N VAL A 176 10.99 -6.87 -11.04
CA VAL A 176 9.81 -6.79 -10.17
C VAL A 176 8.56 -6.48 -10.99
N ALA A 177 8.63 -5.49 -11.87
CA ALA A 177 7.49 -5.07 -12.68
C ALA A 177 7.14 -6.08 -13.77
N THR A 178 8.15 -6.64 -14.46
CA THR A 178 7.93 -7.39 -15.69
C THR A 178 8.13 -8.90 -15.56
N GLY A 179 9.09 -9.33 -14.76
CA GLY A 179 9.56 -10.71 -14.74
C GLY A 179 10.13 -11.17 -16.08
N ALA A 180 10.61 -10.23 -16.92
CA ALA A 180 11.03 -10.54 -18.28
C ALA A 180 12.26 -11.47 -18.36
N GLY A 181 13.06 -11.52 -17.28
CA GLY A 181 14.34 -12.19 -17.25
C GLY A 181 15.44 -11.39 -17.97
N TYR A 182 16.67 -11.90 -17.92
CA TYR A 182 17.82 -11.30 -18.58
C TYR A 182 18.72 -12.38 -19.18
N GLY A 183 19.02 -12.25 -20.47
CA GLY A 183 19.93 -13.15 -21.19
C GLY A 183 19.44 -14.59 -21.31
N ASP A 184 20.39 -15.51 -21.35
CA ASP A 184 20.18 -16.96 -21.36
C ASP A 184 21.16 -17.66 -20.40
N THR A 185 21.09 -18.97 -20.26
CA THR A 185 21.91 -19.76 -19.32
C THR A 185 23.42 -19.64 -19.54
N THR A 186 23.87 -19.05 -20.64
CA THR A 186 25.28 -18.78 -20.96
C THR A 186 25.69 -17.33 -20.69
N THR A 187 24.71 -16.45 -20.46
CA THR A 187 24.91 -15.03 -20.18
C THR A 187 25.35 -14.81 -18.74
N PRO A 188 26.47 -14.10 -18.49
CA PRO A 188 26.83 -13.70 -17.13
C PRO A 188 25.70 -12.84 -16.51
N GLY A 189 25.25 -13.22 -15.32
CA GLY A 189 24.13 -12.55 -14.67
C GLY A 189 22.76 -12.97 -15.17
N PHE A 190 22.65 -14.11 -15.85
CA PHE A 190 21.37 -14.66 -16.31
C PHE A 190 20.29 -14.62 -15.23
N ILE A 191 19.14 -14.01 -15.55
CA ILE A 191 17.95 -13.98 -14.73
C ILE A 191 16.86 -14.77 -15.49
N PRO A 192 16.33 -15.87 -14.95
CA PRO A 192 15.27 -16.60 -15.63
C PRO A 192 14.00 -15.76 -15.69
N ALA A 193 13.34 -15.77 -16.84
CA ALA A 193 12.03 -15.12 -16.96
C ALA A 193 11.01 -15.78 -16.03
N SER A 194 10.11 -14.96 -15.50
CA SER A 194 8.98 -15.43 -14.70
C SER A 194 8.11 -16.40 -15.49
N THR A 195 7.63 -17.47 -14.86
CA THR A 195 6.67 -18.40 -15.46
C THR A 195 5.21 -17.94 -15.29
N GLY A 196 5.00 -16.71 -14.85
CA GLY A 196 3.70 -16.14 -14.54
C GLY A 196 3.26 -16.39 -13.10
N CYS A 197 2.05 -15.93 -12.77
CA CYS A 197 1.50 -15.97 -11.41
C CYS A 197 0.49 -17.13 -11.26
N PRO A 198 0.87 -18.27 -10.66
CA PRO A 198 0.02 -19.48 -10.63
C PRO A 198 -1.33 -19.31 -9.92
N ARG A 199 -1.48 -18.28 -9.11
CA ARG A 199 -2.70 -17.98 -8.33
C ARG A 199 -3.43 -16.72 -8.79
N GLY A 200 -3.10 -16.21 -9.98
CA GLY A 200 -3.49 -14.88 -10.43
C GLY A 200 -2.52 -13.80 -9.94
N GLY A 201 -2.79 -12.56 -10.34
CA GLY A 201 -1.92 -11.43 -10.04
C GLY A 201 -1.02 -11.04 -11.21
N PHE A 202 -0.13 -10.08 -10.99
CA PHE A 202 0.67 -9.46 -12.04
C PHE A 202 2.10 -9.14 -11.57
N GLY A 203 2.92 -8.72 -12.53
CA GLY A 203 4.34 -8.42 -12.29
C GLY A 203 5.19 -9.67 -12.09
N GLY A 204 6.50 -9.50 -12.00
CA GLY A 204 7.46 -10.59 -11.79
C GLY A 204 7.38 -11.23 -10.40
N VAL A 205 6.74 -10.54 -9.45
CA VAL A 205 6.63 -10.95 -8.04
C VAL A 205 5.22 -11.36 -7.62
N CYS A 206 4.28 -11.36 -8.58
CA CYS A 206 2.88 -11.76 -8.37
C CYS A 206 2.14 -10.88 -7.36
N PHE A 207 2.10 -9.58 -7.59
CA PHE A 207 1.18 -8.68 -6.88
C PHE A 207 -0.26 -9.13 -7.08
N ARG A 208 -1.10 -9.04 -6.04
CA ARG A 208 -2.53 -9.37 -6.12
C ARG A 208 -3.27 -8.36 -6.99
N ASP A 209 -4.28 -8.82 -7.73
CA ASP A 209 -5.03 -7.97 -8.67
C ASP A 209 -5.83 -6.85 -7.98
N ASP A 210 -6.17 -7.03 -6.69
CA ASP A 210 -6.98 -6.11 -5.90
C ASP A 210 -6.20 -5.37 -4.79
N ALA A 211 -4.86 -5.42 -4.82
CA ALA A 211 -3.99 -4.76 -3.85
C ALA A 211 -3.25 -3.55 -4.45
N LEU A 212 -2.94 -2.56 -3.62
CA LEU A 212 -1.98 -1.51 -3.98
C LEU A 212 -0.56 -2.12 -3.94
N PRO A 213 0.15 -2.19 -5.09
CA PRO A 213 1.49 -2.73 -5.13
C PRO A 213 2.51 -1.68 -4.64
N ILE A 214 3.25 -2.03 -3.60
CA ILE A 214 4.26 -1.15 -3.00
C ILE A 214 5.61 -1.86 -3.02
N VAL A 215 6.65 -1.19 -3.52
CA VAL A 215 8.04 -1.66 -3.44
C VAL A 215 8.82 -0.79 -2.46
N MET A 216 9.24 -1.38 -1.35
CA MET A 216 10.21 -0.80 -0.43
C MET A 216 11.60 -1.05 -0.97
N LEU A 217 12.18 -0.06 -1.66
CA LEU A 217 13.54 -0.13 -2.23
C LEU A 217 14.56 0.27 -1.17
N ILE A 218 15.33 -0.69 -0.68
CA ILE A 218 16.27 -0.52 0.44
C ILE A 218 17.70 -0.62 -0.09
N THR A 219 18.47 0.48 -0.02
CA THR A 219 19.86 0.54 -0.52
C THR A 219 20.67 1.65 0.16
N ASP A 220 21.99 1.48 0.16
CA ASP A 220 22.98 2.50 0.55
C ASP A 220 23.78 3.05 -0.65
N ALA A 221 23.51 2.55 -1.87
CA ALA A 221 24.27 2.87 -3.08
C ALA A 221 23.43 3.60 -4.16
N PRO A 222 24.06 4.42 -5.02
CA PRO A 222 23.45 4.88 -6.26
C PRO A 222 23.13 3.71 -7.21
N MET A 223 22.51 3.97 -8.36
CA MET A 223 22.06 2.95 -9.28
C MET A 223 22.81 3.03 -10.61
N HIS A 224 23.33 1.91 -11.11
CA HIS A 224 23.65 1.76 -12.53
C HIS A 224 22.40 1.92 -13.38
N ASN A 225 22.53 2.44 -14.59
CA ASN A 225 21.41 2.81 -15.44
C ASN A 225 20.39 3.71 -14.69
N GLY A 226 20.88 4.54 -13.75
CA GLY A 226 20.07 5.41 -12.90
C GLY A 226 19.45 6.60 -13.65
N PRO A 227 18.88 7.57 -12.93
CA PRO A 227 18.26 8.74 -13.54
C PRO A 227 19.28 9.51 -14.38
N PRO A 228 19.01 9.74 -15.69
CA PRO A 228 19.97 10.40 -16.57
C PRO A 228 20.38 11.78 -16.06
N GLY A 229 21.69 12.07 -16.04
CA GLY A 229 22.26 13.34 -15.58
C GLY A 229 22.26 13.54 -14.06
N VAL A 230 21.93 12.53 -13.27
CA VAL A 230 22.12 12.53 -11.82
C VAL A 230 23.41 11.80 -11.48
N ASP A 231 24.29 12.45 -10.72
CA ASP A 231 25.62 11.92 -10.36
C ASP A 231 25.52 10.79 -9.30
N PRO A 232 26.19 9.63 -9.53
CA PRO A 232 26.95 9.23 -10.71
C PRO A 232 26.04 8.82 -11.88
N ASP A 233 26.27 9.40 -13.07
CA ASP A 233 25.59 8.97 -14.30
C ASP A 233 26.43 7.86 -14.96
N ASP A 234 26.18 6.62 -14.52
CA ASP A 234 27.02 5.44 -14.83
C ASP A 234 26.20 4.30 -15.44
N PRO A 235 25.91 4.34 -16.75
CA PRO A 235 25.17 3.29 -17.43
C PRO A 235 26.06 2.07 -17.73
N TYR A 236 25.45 0.88 -17.75
CA TYR A 236 26.13 -0.33 -18.18
C TYR A 236 26.52 -0.29 -19.67
N GLU A 237 27.73 -0.71 -19.98
CA GLU A 237 28.30 -0.74 -21.37
C GLU A 237 28.54 -2.16 -21.91
N PHE A 238 27.87 -3.19 -21.39
CA PHE A 238 28.05 -4.57 -21.86
C PHE A 238 26.82 -5.15 -22.59
N THR A 239 26.98 -6.31 -23.20
CA THR A 239 25.92 -6.97 -24.00
C THR A 239 25.68 -8.39 -23.50
N PRO A 240 24.38 -8.81 -23.37
CA PRO A 240 23.18 -8.02 -23.66
C PRO A 240 23.05 -6.83 -22.71
N ALA A 241 22.43 -5.75 -23.16
CA ALA A 241 22.23 -4.57 -22.31
C ALA A 241 21.20 -4.88 -21.22
N PRO A 242 21.47 -4.55 -19.95
CA PRO A 242 20.44 -4.55 -18.89
C PRO A 242 19.34 -3.52 -19.15
N ALA A 243 18.25 -3.62 -18.39
CA ALA A 243 17.13 -2.69 -18.47
C ALA A 243 17.59 -1.24 -18.29
N THR A 244 17.08 -0.35 -19.13
CA THR A 244 17.33 1.08 -19.04
C THR A 244 16.42 1.74 -18.01
N TYR A 245 16.79 2.93 -17.55
CA TYR A 245 15.94 3.74 -16.67
C TYR A 245 14.54 3.96 -17.25
N ALA A 246 14.48 4.38 -18.52
CA ALA A 246 13.21 4.70 -19.18
C ALA A 246 12.29 3.47 -19.28
N GLU A 247 12.81 2.29 -19.66
CA GLU A 247 12.04 1.04 -19.70
C GLU A 247 11.51 0.66 -18.33
N THR A 248 12.32 0.86 -17.29
CA THR A 248 11.94 0.57 -15.91
C THR A 248 10.85 1.51 -15.40
N ILE A 249 10.98 2.83 -15.62
CA ILE A 249 9.95 3.81 -15.25
C ILE A 249 8.64 3.50 -15.97
N GLU A 250 8.69 3.22 -17.29
CA GLU A 250 7.49 2.84 -18.04
C GLU A 250 6.82 1.57 -17.47
N ALA A 251 7.61 0.54 -17.15
CA ALA A 251 7.08 -0.71 -16.61
C ALA A 251 6.43 -0.53 -15.23
N VAL A 252 7.07 0.23 -14.34
CA VAL A 252 6.60 0.50 -12.99
C VAL A 252 5.33 1.35 -13.01
N THR A 253 5.32 2.45 -13.77
CA THR A 253 4.18 3.37 -13.85
C THR A 253 2.96 2.74 -14.53
N ARG A 254 3.16 1.92 -15.57
CA ARG A 254 2.06 1.19 -16.23
C ARG A 254 1.30 0.25 -15.27
N LEU A 255 1.96 -0.23 -14.22
CA LEU A 255 1.39 -1.14 -13.23
C LEU A 255 0.97 -0.42 -11.95
N ASP A 256 1.05 0.91 -11.89
CA ASP A 256 0.76 1.73 -10.71
C ASP A 256 1.53 1.26 -9.46
N ILE A 257 2.77 0.79 -9.65
CA ILE A 257 3.62 0.35 -8.53
C ILE A 257 4.17 1.58 -7.81
N LEU A 258 3.79 1.75 -6.54
CA LEU A 258 4.33 2.79 -5.68
C LEU A 258 5.74 2.41 -5.22
N ILE A 259 6.73 3.20 -5.59
CA ILE A 259 8.11 3.00 -5.13
C ILE A 259 8.37 3.84 -3.88
N VAL A 260 8.75 3.18 -2.81
CA VAL A 260 9.07 3.81 -1.52
C VAL A 260 10.54 3.56 -1.20
N PRO A 261 11.42 4.51 -1.52
CA PRO A 261 12.83 4.38 -1.21
C PRO A 261 13.12 4.51 0.29
N LEU A 262 13.94 3.58 0.79
CA LEU A 262 14.49 3.57 2.14
C LEU A 262 16.03 3.65 2.03
N ALA A 263 16.57 4.84 2.28
CA ALA A 263 18.00 5.10 2.12
C ALA A 263 18.76 4.77 3.40
N ALA A 264 19.72 3.84 3.32
CA ALA A 264 20.76 3.71 4.30
C ALA A 264 21.84 4.76 4.01
N ARG A 265 22.24 5.53 5.02
CA ARG A 265 23.25 6.58 4.83
C ARG A 265 24.62 6.13 5.33
N ASP A 266 25.57 6.03 4.42
CA ASP A 266 26.98 6.08 4.78
C ASP A 266 27.50 7.52 4.63
N PRO A 267 27.91 8.20 5.74
CA PRO A 267 28.38 9.58 5.69
C PRO A 267 29.65 9.79 4.84
N GLY A 268 30.33 8.71 4.45
CA GLY A 268 31.60 8.76 3.74
C GLY A 268 31.56 8.55 2.23
N ARG A 269 30.37 8.21 1.67
CA ARG A 269 30.17 7.89 0.25
C ARG A 269 29.13 8.83 -0.38
N GLY A 270 29.19 9.04 -1.69
CA GLY A 270 28.13 9.68 -2.45
C GLY A 270 26.88 8.81 -2.39
N GLY A 271 25.98 9.05 -1.43
CA GLY A 271 24.89 8.14 -1.10
C GLY A 271 23.78 8.06 -2.16
N PRO A 272 22.79 7.18 -1.98
CA PRO A 272 21.71 6.90 -2.95
C PRO A 272 20.69 8.04 -3.11
N ILE A 273 20.69 9.02 -2.21
CA ILE A 273 19.65 10.05 -2.08
C ILE A 273 19.30 10.77 -3.37
N PRO A 274 20.27 11.27 -4.19
CA PRO A 274 19.92 11.96 -5.44
C PRO A 274 19.16 11.07 -6.41
N HIS A 275 19.60 9.81 -6.58
CA HIS A 275 18.98 8.82 -7.45
C HIS A 275 17.59 8.43 -6.95
N LEU A 276 17.46 8.10 -5.66
CA LEU A 276 16.20 7.69 -5.03
C LEU A 276 15.16 8.81 -5.08
N ARG A 277 15.57 10.05 -4.86
CA ARG A 277 14.67 11.21 -4.96
C ARG A 277 14.16 11.43 -6.38
N GLN A 278 15.05 11.31 -7.37
CA GLN A 278 14.63 11.43 -8.77
C GLN A 278 13.74 10.26 -9.19
N LEU A 279 14.08 9.03 -8.80
CA LEU A 279 13.25 7.84 -9.04
C LEU A 279 11.83 8.03 -8.49
N ALA A 280 11.69 8.46 -7.24
CA ALA A 280 10.38 8.70 -6.64
C ALA A 280 9.57 9.78 -7.39
N ARG A 281 10.23 10.84 -7.90
CA ARG A 281 9.56 11.84 -8.75
C ARG A 281 9.10 11.28 -10.08
N ASP A 282 9.95 10.52 -10.75
CA ASP A 282 9.68 10.02 -12.10
C ASP A 282 8.65 8.88 -12.09
N THR A 283 8.50 8.18 -10.95
CA THR A 283 7.45 7.16 -10.74
C THR A 283 6.16 7.72 -10.15
N GLY A 284 6.09 9.03 -9.84
CA GLY A 284 4.94 9.63 -9.21
C GLY A 284 4.74 9.24 -7.74
N SER A 285 5.76 8.69 -7.09
CA SER A 285 5.73 8.31 -5.67
C SER A 285 5.93 9.55 -4.78
N LEU A 286 4.88 10.36 -4.69
CA LEU A 286 4.88 11.68 -4.06
C LEU A 286 3.87 11.73 -2.91
N ASP A 287 4.09 12.63 -1.97
CA ASP A 287 3.10 13.01 -0.96
C ASP A 287 2.09 14.05 -1.49
N ALA A 288 1.11 14.41 -0.67
CA ALA A 288 0.09 15.41 -1.03
C ALA A 288 0.66 16.83 -1.29
N SER A 289 1.90 17.11 -0.88
CA SER A 289 2.60 18.37 -1.19
C SER A 289 3.43 18.30 -2.47
N GLY A 290 3.49 17.12 -3.11
CA GLY A 290 4.31 16.84 -4.30
C GLY A 290 5.78 16.56 -3.99
N GLU A 291 6.13 16.30 -2.72
CA GLU A 291 7.48 15.90 -2.36
C GLU A 291 7.68 14.39 -2.50
N PRO A 292 8.87 13.95 -2.96
CA PRO A 292 9.17 12.53 -3.13
C PRO A 292 9.12 11.75 -1.83
N LEU A 293 8.47 10.59 -1.84
CA LEU A 293 8.56 9.63 -0.75
C LEU A 293 10.01 9.15 -0.63
N LEU A 294 10.64 9.39 0.49
CA LEU A 294 12.02 9.00 0.76
C LEU A 294 12.27 8.96 2.26
N PHE A 295 12.61 7.80 2.79
CA PHE A 295 12.81 7.57 4.20
C PHE A 295 14.27 7.24 4.50
N ASP A 296 14.80 7.79 5.59
CA ASP A 296 16.18 7.58 6.04
C ASP A 296 16.20 6.53 7.17
N ILE A 297 16.73 5.34 6.88
CA ILE A 297 16.77 4.22 7.83
C ILE A 297 18.00 4.20 8.76
N GLY A 298 18.86 5.22 8.67
CA GLY A 298 20.12 5.28 9.39
C GLY A 298 21.24 4.48 8.71
N SER A 299 22.47 4.62 9.21
CA SER A 299 23.66 4.00 8.62
C SER A 299 23.86 2.52 8.98
N ARG A 300 22.96 1.92 9.74
CA ARG A 300 22.99 0.50 10.15
C ARG A 300 21.57 -0.09 10.18
N GLY A 301 20.62 0.55 9.51
CA GLY A 301 19.23 0.11 9.51
C GLY A 301 18.55 0.10 10.89
N ASP A 302 19.11 0.79 11.90
CA ASP A 302 18.57 0.79 13.26
C ASP A 302 17.14 1.35 13.34
N ARG A 303 16.73 2.19 12.40
CA ARG A 303 15.38 2.74 12.28
C ARG A 303 14.49 1.98 11.29
N ILE A 304 15.00 1.01 10.54
CA ILE A 304 14.30 0.41 9.39
C ILE A 304 12.91 -0.11 9.73
N GLY A 305 12.73 -0.75 10.89
CA GLY A 305 11.41 -1.28 11.29
C GLY A 305 10.39 -0.18 11.56
N ASP A 306 10.81 0.94 12.14
CA ASP A 306 9.94 2.08 12.43
C ASP A 306 9.66 2.89 11.16
N GLU A 307 10.65 3.05 10.28
CA GLU A 307 10.50 3.76 9.01
C GLU A 307 9.61 2.99 8.01
N ILE A 308 9.70 1.66 7.94
CA ILE A 308 8.77 0.85 7.12
C ILE A 308 7.32 1.02 7.61
N VAL A 309 7.09 0.91 8.92
CA VAL A 309 5.74 1.09 9.49
C VAL A 309 5.26 2.53 9.29
N GLY A 310 6.14 3.51 9.54
CA GLY A 310 5.85 4.92 9.32
C GLY A 310 5.52 5.24 7.85
N ALA A 311 6.26 4.67 6.91
CA ALA A 311 6.00 4.82 5.48
C ALA A 311 4.62 4.28 5.09
N VAL A 312 4.24 3.08 5.57
CA VAL A 312 2.91 2.52 5.29
C VAL A 312 1.80 3.35 5.95
N GLN A 313 1.99 3.81 7.18
CA GLN A 313 1.03 4.71 7.84
C GLN A 313 0.89 6.03 7.07
N PHE A 314 1.99 6.58 6.59
CA PHE A 314 2.00 7.79 5.79
C PHE A 314 1.28 7.59 4.45
N ILE A 315 1.52 6.47 3.74
CA ILE A 315 0.79 6.11 2.52
C ILE A 315 -0.71 6.03 2.80
N ALA A 316 -1.10 5.41 3.91
CA ALA A 316 -2.49 5.23 4.28
C ALA A 316 -3.22 6.53 4.68
N SER A 317 -2.50 7.61 4.99
CA SER A 317 -3.06 8.89 5.45
C SER A 317 -2.81 10.10 4.55
N ASP A 318 -1.73 10.10 3.77
CA ASP A 318 -1.22 11.32 3.12
C ASP A 318 -0.90 11.17 1.63
N VAL A 319 -0.76 9.94 1.10
CA VAL A 319 -0.47 9.76 -0.34
C VAL A 319 -1.76 9.81 -1.14
N PRO A 320 -1.91 10.77 -2.07
CA PRO A 320 -3.12 10.88 -2.87
C PRO A 320 -3.34 9.68 -3.78
N LEU A 321 -4.60 9.30 -3.95
CA LEU A 321 -5.03 8.17 -4.76
C LEU A 321 -6.09 8.62 -5.76
N ASP A 322 -6.09 8.04 -6.95
CA ASP A 322 -7.23 8.15 -7.85
C ASP A 322 -8.25 7.10 -7.45
N VAL A 323 -9.50 7.49 -7.19
CA VAL A 323 -10.55 6.59 -6.71
C VAL A 323 -11.69 6.52 -7.71
N ASP A 324 -11.97 5.31 -8.19
CA ASP A 324 -13.07 5.00 -9.09
C ASP A 324 -14.04 3.98 -8.50
N ALA A 325 -15.18 3.78 -9.17
CA ALA A 325 -16.09 2.71 -8.82
C ALA A 325 -16.64 2.02 -10.08
N ILE A 326 -16.77 0.70 -9.99
CA ILE A 326 -17.46 -0.11 -11.01
C ILE A 326 -18.61 -0.87 -10.36
N ALA A 327 -19.67 -1.08 -11.15
CA ALA A 327 -20.81 -1.86 -10.72
C ALA A 327 -20.96 -3.10 -11.61
N GLU A 328 -21.19 -4.24 -10.99
CA GLU A 328 -21.29 -5.54 -11.65
C GLU A 328 -22.50 -6.32 -11.15
N ASP A 329 -22.98 -7.23 -11.96
CA ASP A 329 -24.00 -8.21 -11.60
C ASP A 329 -23.52 -9.16 -10.50
N VAL A 330 -24.43 -9.67 -9.68
CA VAL A 330 -24.14 -10.75 -8.72
C VAL A 330 -24.31 -12.09 -9.43
N PRO A 331 -23.24 -12.81 -9.72
CA PRO A 331 -23.32 -14.00 -10.54
C PRO A 331 -24.07 -15.15 -9.84
N GLY A 332 -24.94 -15.83 -10.58
CA GLY A 332 -25.59 -17.08 -10.17
C GLY A 332 -26.89 -16.94 -9.40
N ASP A 333 -27.46 -15.75 -9.27
CA ASP A 333 -28.77 -15.50 -8.65
C ASP A 333 -29.96 -15.64 -9.62
N GLY A 334 -29.68 -15.79 -10.92
CA GLY A 334 -30.68 -16.03 -11.95
C GLY A 334 -31.30 -14.78 -12.56
N VAL A 335 -30.82 -13.61 -12.22
CA VAL A 335 -31.16 -12.32 -12.80
C VAL A 335 -29.89 -11.63 -13.29
N ASP A 336 -30.02 -10.66 -14.19
CA ASP A 336 -28.88 -9.88 -14.71
C ASP A 336 -29.11 -8.40 -14.37
N ALA A 337 -28.37 -7.89 -13.40
CA ALA A 337 -28.44 -6.49 -13.02
C ALA A 337 -28.08 -5.54 -14.15
N GLY A 338 -27.34 -5.99 -15.18
CA GLY A 338 -27.05 -5.24 -16.39
C GLY A 338 -28.29 -4.81 -17.21
N GLU A 339 -29.44 -5.45 -16.99
CA GLU A 339 -30.71 -5.02 -17.61
C GLU A 339 -31.14 -3.64 -17.11
N VAL A 340 -30.82 -3.29 -15.86
CA VAL A 340 -31.25 -2.03 -15.21
C VAL A 340 -30.10 -1.13 -14.80
N LEU A 341 -28.91 -1.66 -14.59
CA LEU A 341 -27.71 -0.92 -14.18
C LEU A 341 -27.12 -0.17 -15.38
N ARG A 342 -26.82 1.14 -15.23
CA ARG A 342 -26.20 1.97 -16.27
C ARG A 342 -24.76 2.34 -15.95
N GLY A 343 -24.37 2.33 -14.69
CA GLY A 343 -23.01 2.61 -14.24
C GLY A 343 -22.93 3.32 -12.91
N VAL A 344 -21.76 3.83 -12.62
CA VAL A 344 -21.48 4.62 -11.42
C VAL A 344 -20.87 5.95 -11.84
N VAL A 345 -21.18 7.01 -11.10
CA VAL A 345 -20.63 8.36 -11.33
C VAL A 345 -20.07 8.90 -10.02
N ALA A 346 -18.98 9.64 -10.08
CA ALA A 346 -18.44 10.38 -8.95
C ALA A 346 -19.27 11.66 -8.76
N VAL A 347 -19.77 11.90 -7.53
CA VAL A 347 -20.72 13.00 -7.25
C VAL A 347 -20.06 14.11 -6.45
N SER A 348 -19.54 13.81 -5.25
CA SER A 348 -18.97 14.80 -4.36
C SER A 348 -17.97 14.20 -3.39
N ALA A 349 -17.13 15.08 -2.80
CA ALA A 349 -16.16 14.74 -1.77
C ALA A 349 -16.31 15.67 -0.57
N ALA A 350 -15.99 15.17 0.63
CA ALA A 350 -16.00 15.95 1.86
C ALA A 350 -14.78 15.61 2.73
N PRO A 351 -13.86 16.59 2.95
CA PRO A 351 -13.91 17.95 2.39
C PRO A 351 -13.51 18.02 0.91
N PRO A 352 -14.06 18.94 0.09
CA PRO A 352 -13.82 18.97 -1.36
C PRO A 352 -12.39 19.38 -1.74
N GLU A 353 -11.67 20.08 -0.88
CA GLU A 353 -10.26 20.44 -1.10
C GLU A 353 -9.29 19.27 -1.03
N ASN A 354 -9.73 18.11 -0.57
CA ASN A 354 -8.94 16.87 -0.53
C ASN A 354 -9.03 16.06 -1.84
N VAL A 355 -9.56 16.64 -2.90
CA VAL A 355 -9.68 16.02 -4.23
C VAL A 355 -9.26 17.04 -5.28
N ASP A 356 -8.34 16.67 -6.16
CA ASP A 356 -7.87 17.58 -7.21
C ASP A 356 -8.94 17.87 -8.26
N ARG A 357 -9.65 16.84 -8.71
CA ARG A 357 -10.73 16.95 -9.68
C ARG A 357 -11.67 15.74 -9.67
N ILE A 358 -12.87 15.92 -10.20
CA ILE A 358 -13.86 14.86 -10.41
C ILE A 358 -14.13 14.78 -11.91
N GLU A 359 -14.06 13.58 -12.49
CA GLU A 359 -14.34 13.38 -13.91
C GLU A 359 -14.95 11.97 -14.13
N GLY A 360 -16.18 11.93 -14.66
CA GLY A 360 -16.91 10.69 -14.92
C GLY A 360 -17.20 9.90 -13.63
N ASP A 361 -16.60 8.74 -13.51
CA ASP A 361 -16.71 7.82 -12.38
C ASP A 361 -15.53 7.91 -11.42
N THR A 362 -14.62 8.88 -11.62
CA THR A 362 -13.31 8.94 -10.94
C THR A 362 -13.10 10.25 -10.18
N PHE A 363 -12.67 10.13 -8.95
CA PHE A 363 -12.05 11.19 -8.15
C PHE A 363 -10.53 11.10 -8.29
N PHE A 364 -9.87 12.19 -8.69
CA PHE A 364 -8.42 12.24 -8.88
C PHE A 364 -7.74 12.97 -7.71
N GLY A 365 -6.57 12.45 -7.28
CA GLY A 365 -5.77 13.07 -6.24
C GLY A 365 -6.44 13.09 -4.87
N VAL A 366 -7.16 12.03 -4.52
CA VAL A 366 -7.91 11.93 -3.26
C VAL A 366 -6.97 11.71 -2.08
N VAL A 367 -6.97 12.61 -1.12
CA VAL A 367 -6.28 12.41 0.16
C VAL A 367 -7.03 11.33 0.96
N PRO A 368 -6.33 10.27 1.44
CA PRO A 368 -6.97 9.20 2.22
C PRO A 368 -7.76 9.71 3.42
N GLY A 369 -8.86 9.02 3.75
CA GLY A 369 -9.79 9.43 4.80
C GLY A 369 -10.88 10.41 4.34
N THR A 370 -10.79 10.95 3.12
CA THR A 370 -11.85 11.76 2.52
C THR A 370 -13.10 10.93 2.31
N ARG A 371 -14.26 11.48 2.64
CA ARG A 371 -15.57 10.87 2.32
C ARG A 371 -15.91 11.17 0.87
N LEU A 372 -16.15 10.13 0.09
CA LEU A 372 -16.54 10.21 -1.32
C LEU A 372 -17.98 9.75 -1.47
N THR A 373 -18.76 10.50 -2.24
CA THR A 373 -20.13 10.14 -2.62
C THR A 373 -20.14 9.71 -4.08
N PHE A 374 -20.56 8.48 -4.34
CA PHE A 374 -20.80 7.94 -5.68
C PHE A 374 -22.28 7.79 -5.95
N GLY A 375 -22.71 8.03 -7.18
CA GLY A 375 -24.07 7.82 -7.64
C GLY A 375 -24.15 6.55 -8.50
N VAL A 376 -24.93 5.56 -8.05
CA VAL A 376 -25.25 4.38 -8.87
C VAL A 376 -26.44 4.72 -9.74
N VAL A 377 -26.26 4.74 -11.06
CA VAL A 377 -27.29 5.11 -12.04
C VAL A 377 -28.01 3.86 -12.51
N VAL A 378 -29.32 3.83 -12.33
CA VAL A 378 -30.18 2.72 -12.71
C VAL A 378 -31.34 3.23 -13.58
N ASP A 379 -31.78 2.41 -14.54
CA ASP A 379 -32.90 2.72 -15.44
C ASP A 379 -33.64 1.44 -15.82
N ALA A 380 -34.86 1.32 -15.39
CA ALA A 380 -35.74 0.17 -15.65
C ALA A 380 -36.68 0.38 -16.83
N SER A 381 -36.59 1.49 -17.60
CA SER A 381 -37.49 1.83 -18.68
C SER A 381 -37.51 0.82 -19.85
N GLY A 382 -36.46 0.01 -19.96
CA GLY A 382 -36.37 -1.07 -20.95
C GLY A 382 -37.11 -2.36 -20.58
N LEU A 383 -37.64 -2.45 -19.35
CA LEU A 383 -38.32 -3.64 -18.88
C LEU A 383 -39.81 -3.60 -19.12
N GLU A 384 -40.39 -4.76 -19.41
CA GLU A 384 -41.87 -4.89 -19.48
C GLU A 384 -42.47 -4.82 -18.06
N PRO A 385 -43.66 -4.19 -17.89
CA PRO A 385 -44.38 -4.20 -16.62
C PRO A 385 -44.62 -5.62 -16.09
N SER A 386 -44.54 -5.80 -14.78
CA SER A 386 -44.75 -7.09 -14.11
C SER A 386 -45.72 -6.92 -12.94
N PRO A 387 -46.63 -7.87 -12.68
CA PRO A 387 -47.48 -7.83 -11.50
C PRO A 387 -46.69 -7.97 -10.20
N GLU A 388 -45.55 -8.64 -10.26
CA GLU A 388 -44.66 -8.86 -9.11
C GLU A 388 -43.43 -7.97 -9.18
N ARG A 389 -42.95 -7.52 -8.03
CA ARG A 389 -41.68 -6.80 -7.93
C ARG A 389 -40.51 -7.70 -8.39
N ARG A 390 -39.52 -7.09 -9.04
CA ARG A 390 -38.27 -7.75 -9.41
C ARG A 390 -37.13 -7.10 -8.65
N VAL A 391 -36.15 -7.92 -8.23
CA VAL A 391 -34.94 -7.47 -7.51
C VAL A 391 -33.74 -7.90 -8.35
N PHE A 392 -32.85 -6.95 -8.59
CA PHE A 392 -31.61 -7.11 -9.33
C PHE A 392 -30.44 -6.79 -8.39
N PRO A 393 -29.82 -7.79 -7.75
CA PRO A 393 -28.66 -7.55 -6.91
C PRO A 393 -27.45 -7.12 -7.73
N ALA A 394 -26.76 -6.09 -7.28
CA ALA A 394 -25.53 -5.59 -7.89
C ALA A 394 -24.40 -5.49 -6.85
N ARG A 395 -23.16 -5.57 -7.30
CA ARG A 395 -21.96 -5.30 -6.50
C ARG A 395 -21.27 -4.05 -7.01
N ILE A 396 -20.95 -3.16 -6.09
CA ILE A 396 -20.22 -1.93 -6.37
C ILE A 396 -18.82 -2.10 -5.77
N PHE A 397 -17.81 -2.08 -6.63
CA PHE A 397 -16.40 -2.15 -6.25
C PHE A 397 -15.81 -0.74 -6.27
N PHE A 398 -15.38 -0.25 -5.13
CA PHE A 398 -14.66 1.01 -5.00
C PHE A 398 -13.17 0.69 -4.98
N ARG A 399 -12.40 1.36 -5.86
CA ARG A 399 -11.00 1.02 -6.12
C ARG A 399 -10.12 2.27 -6.06
N ALA A 400 -8.87 2.10 -5.61
CA ALA A 400 -7.82 3.08 -5.80
C ALA A 400 -6.94 2.71 -7.00
N SER A 401 -6.57 3.72 -7.79
CA SER A 401 -5.72 3.58 -8.98
C SER A 401 -6.22 2.50 -9.95
N GLY A 402 -7.54 2.41 -10.15
CA GLY A 402 -8.19 1.45 -11.02
C GLY A 402 -8.07 -0.03 -10.60
N ARG A 403 -7.44 -0.33 -9.46
CA ARG A 403 -7.07 -1.69 -9.08
C ARG A 403 -7.31 -2.01 -7.61
N SER A 404 -6.66 -1.27 -6.71
CA SER A 404 -6.64 -1.59 -5.28
C SER A 404 -8.01 -1.45 -4.65
N ARG A 405 -8.50 -2.51 -4.04
CA ARG A 405 -9.81 -2.54 -3.41
C ARG A 405 -9.85 -1.66 -2.16
N LEU A 406 -10.75 -0.69 -2.14
CA LEU A 406 -11.10 0.10 -0.95
C LEU A 406 -12.27 -0.57 -0.21
N GLU A 407 -13.38 -0.78 -0.92
CA GLU A 407 -14.60 -1.34 -0.36
C GLU A 407 -15.40 -2.09 -1.44
N VAL A 408 -16.23 -3.04 -1.03
CA VAL A 408 -17.25 -3.67 -1.89
C VAL A 408 -18.58 -3.54 -1.19
N ARG A 409 -19.58 -3.04 -1.89
CA ARG A 409 -20.98 -3.00 -1.41
C ARG A 409 -21.92 -3.77 -2.32
N GLU A 410 -22.84 -4.50 -1.72
CA GLU A 410 -23.98 -5.06 -2.42
C GLU A 410 -25.13 -4.08 -2.35
N LEU A 411 -25.87 -3.95 -3.45
CA LEU A 411 -27.02 -3.06 -3.62
C LEU A 411 -28.15 -3.85 -4.28
N ASP A 412 -29.37 -3.80 -3.72
CA ASP A 412 -30.55 -4.34 -4.34
C ASP A 412 -31.26 -3.27 -5.18
N ILE A 413 -31.35 -3.46 -6.49
CA ILE A 413 -32.14 -2.62 -7.40
C ILE A 413 -33.52 -3.21 -7.50
N VAL A 414 -34.53 -2.51 -7.00
CA VAL A 414 -35.92 -2.97 -6.95
C VAL A 414 -36.75 -2.28 -8.01
N VAL A 415 -37.28 -3.05 -8.95
CA VAL A 415 -38.28 -2.62 -9.89
C VAL A 415 -39.67 -2.99 -9.33
N PRO A 416 -40.51 -2.01 -8.94
CA PRO A 416 -41.80 -2.29 -8.33
C PRO A 416 -42.74 -3.06 -9.28
N GLY A 417 -43.57 -3.93 -8.70
CA GLY A 417 -44.70 -4.52 -9.39
C GLY A 417 -45.93 -3.59 -9.44
N GLU A 418 -47.11 -4.14 -9.86
CA GLU A 418 -48.36 -3.38 -9.89
C GLU A 418 -48.83 -2.89 -8.50
N ASP A 419 -48.38 -3.54 -7.43
CA ASP A 419 -48.65 -3.13 -6.05
C ASP A 419 -47.84 -1.91 -5.59
N GLY A 420 -46.84 -1.48 -6.38
CA GLY A 420 -45.96 -0.36 -6.09
C GLY A 420 -45.01 -0.59 -4.93
N VAL A 421 -44.86 -1.83 -4.41
CA VAL A 421 -43.98 -2.14 -3.29
C VAL A 421 -42.51 -2.02 -3.74
N GLY A 422 -41.81 -1.09 -3.12
CA GLY A 422 -40.37 -0.83 -3.29
C GLY A 422 -39.50 -1.62 -2.33
N CYS A 423 -38.47 -0.95 -1.80
CA CYS A 423 -37.57 -1.49 -0.77
C CYS A 423 -38.37 -1.88 0.48
N ALA A 424 -38.01 -2.99 1.16
CA ALA A 424 -38.61 -3.36 2.43
C ALA A 424 -38.32 -2.25 3.47
N ASP A 425 -39.31 -1.89 4.29
CA ASP A 425 -39.16 -0.90 5.35
C ASP A 425 -38.01 -1.31 6.28
N GLY A 426 -36.92 -0.56 6.27
CA GLY A 426 -35.72 -0.79 7.10
C GLY A 426 -34.43 -1.14 6.34
N ALA A 427 -34.41 -1.06 5.00
CA ALA A 427 -33.19 -1.17 4.18
C ALA A 427 -32.53 0.19 3.94
#